data_bf57dc23c25d9d3f776abf2e101e5a3b
#
_entry.id   bf57dc23c25d9d3f776abf2e101e5a3b
#
_cell.length_a   1.000
_cell.length_b   1.000
_cell.length_c   1.000
_cell.angle_alpha   90.00
_cell.angle_beta   90.00
_cell.angle_gamma   90.00
#
_symmetry.space_group_name_H-M   'P 1'
#
loop_
_entity.id
_entity.type
_entity.pdbx_description
1 polymer ?
#
loop_
_entity_poly.entity_id
_entity_poly.type
_entity_poly.pdbx_seq_one_letter_code
_entity_poly.pdbx_strand_id
1 'polypeptide(L)'
;LILRKLFARIFRRQSHELAIDGELLRRGFRLQSAGDVAGAEADYRNALAVDPANADAGFLLGSLLGETGRLTEAQQYLRQALATRPGFVDAHSALGNVFLLGGNSDAAKACYGAAIILDPVNALAHSNLGLAYQALGDHAGALAAFERAHELAPGLSGLIRNLTIERLILERYAQSESHLRQLLTVQPDDFDVLLSLAFTLQKMHRPEEALGYYQRARLQKSADPELLNNLGIVLQDLGRLDEAMDCYDLAIAAKPGFELARWHRTLCRLLQHDFSSGWLDYDVRLQSKDRIHRPAAYPVWAGSDVSALRLLVYGEQGLGDEIMFASCLPELIASCRRCVIECSEKLLPLFRRSFPAAEVHATTPAEELPVDAQIAMGSLPQYLRGKLGDFPHHEGYLLADPARRAAWRKRLDALGAGPKIGVSWQGGTHKTRAALRSIPLAQWTPLLELEGLHFVDLQYTDCEGEIAALAEKTGVRIYRWCEVRDDFEETAALVAELDLVISVCTTVIHLAGALGKPVWIMTPFSPEWRYGFQGETMPWYPSSHLFRQPAYGQWQPVISDVAQSLSAWRERYTNTPKP
;
A
#
# COMPACT_ATOMS: atom_id res chain seq x y z
N LEU A 1 0.63 -9.82 18.31
CA LEU A 1 1.42 -11.06 18.45
C LEU A 1 2.87 -10.75 18.83
N ILE A 2 3.51 -9.75 18.21
CA ILE A 2 4.91 -9.33 18.47
C ILE A 2 5.06 -8.88 19.93
N LEU A 3 4.13 -8.10 20.46
CA LEU A 3 4.19 -7.59 21.83
C LEU A 3 3.92 -8.66 22.90
N ARG A 4 3.06 -9.66 22.63
CA ARG A 4 2.93 -10.85 23.50
C ARG A 4 4.23 -11.67 23.58
N LYS A 5 4.97 -11.77 22.46
CA LYS A 5 6.30 -12.39 22.43
C LYS A 5 7.34 -11.57 23.20
N LEU A 6 7.15 -10.25 23.33
CA LEU A 6 8.04 -9.35 24.05
C LEU A 6 7.98 -9.61 25.57
N PHE A 7 6.79 -9.74 26.15
CA PHE A 7 6.60 -10.11 27.55
C PHE A 7 7.20 -11.50 27.84
N ALA A 8 6.93 -12.48 26.98
CA ALA A 8 7.47 -13.83 27.15
C ALA A 8 9.01 -13.89 27.10
N ARG A 9 9.68 -12.89 26.50
CA ARG A 9 11.16 -12.82 26.45
C ARG A 9 11.77 -12.24 27.71
N ILE A 10 11.16 -11.23 28.32
CA ILE A 10 11.55 -10.74 29.65
C ILE A 10 11.51 -11.92 30.65
N PHE A 11 10.46 -12.72 30.58
CA PHE A 11 10.28 -13.90 31.43
C PHE A 11 11.36 -14.97 31.25
N ARG A 12 11.79 -15.29 30.04
CA ARG A 12 12.78 -16.37 29.81
C ARG A 12 14.20 -16.02 30.32
N ARG A 13 14.56 -14.74 30.33
CA ARG A 13 15.85 -14.27 30.84
C ARG A 13 15.88 -14.30 32.39
N GLN A 14 14.74 -14.06 33.02
CA GLN A 14 14.60 -13.94 34.47
C GLN A 14 14.61 -15.28 35.23
N SER A 15 14.35 -16.41 34.55
CA SER A 15 14.38 -17.71 35.21
C SER A 15 15.75 -18.09 35.82
N HIS A 16 16.82 -17.35 35.48
CA HIS A 16 18.17 -17.59 36.00
C HIS A 16 18.68 -16.55 37.02
N GLU A 17 18.05 -15.36 37.14
CA GLU A 17 18.64 -14.26 37.94
C GLU A 17 17.75 -13.67 39.04
N LEU A 18 16.45 -13.97 39.08
CA LEU A 18 15.59 -13.50 40.18
C LEU A 18 15.70 -14.45 41.41
N ALA A 19 16.35 -13.97 42.46
CA ALA A 19 16.13 -14.50 43.80
C ALA A 19 14.69 -14.13 44.20
N ILE A 20 13.69 -14.89 43.70
CA ILE A 20 12.27 -14.68 44.07
C ILE A 20 12.10 -15.10 45.51
N ASP A 21 12.09 -14.12 46.42
CA ASP A 21 11.80 -14.35 47.83
C ASP A 21 10.29 -14.59 47.99
N GLY A 22 9.97 -15.76 48.52
CA GLY A 22 8.61 -16.14 48.83
C GLY A 22 8.08 -17.35 48.06
N GLU A 23 7.42 -18.26 48.74
CA GLU A 23 6.86 -19.49 48.17
C GLU A 23 5.73 -19.19 47.17
N LEU A 24 4.88 -18.19 47.48
CA LEU A 24 3.78 -17.75 46.60
C LEU A 24 4.29 -17.24 45.26
N LEU A 25 5.33 -16.42 45.24
CA LEU A 25 5.88 -15.88 43.98
C LEU A 25 6.50 -16.98 43.11
N ARG A 26 7.25 -17.91 43.71
CA ARG A 26 7.81 -19.07 43.01
C ARG A 26 6.74 -19.99 42.45
N ARG A 27 5.65 -20.22 43.21
CA ARG A 27 4.51 -21.02 42.75
C ARG A 27 3.76 -20.31 41.61
N GLY A 28 3.43 -19.04 41.79
CA GLY A 28 2.79 -18.21 40.75
C GLY A 28 3.59 -18.18 39.46
N PHE A 29 4.91 -18.03 39.53
CA PHE A 29 5.80 -18.07 38.37
C PHE A 29 5.76 -19.42 37.63
N ARG A 30 5.73 -20.54 38.38
CA ARG A 30 5.59 -21.89 37.79
C ARG A 30 4.22 -22.06 37.11
N LEU A 31 3.15 -21.59 37.73
CA LEU A 31 1.79 -21.63 37.17
C LEU A 31 1.70 -20.80 35.89
N GLN A 32 2.25 -19.58 35.88
CA GLN A 32 2.31 -18.75 34.68
C GLN A 32 3.10 -19.44 33.57
N SER A 33 4.24 -20.04 33.88
CA SER A 33 5.07 -20.79 32.92
C SER A 33 4.36 -22.03 32.36
N ALA A 34 3.46 -22.62 33.13
CA ALA A 34 2.61 -23.75 32.74
C ALA A 34 1.33 -23.32 32.02
N GLY A 35 1.07 -21.99 31.87
CA GLY A 35 -0.12 -21.44 31.20
C GLY A 35 -1.33 -21.27 32.13
N ASP A 36 -1.23 -21.57 33.42
CA ASP A 36 -2.28 -21.29 34.40
C ASP A 36 -2.21 -19.83 34.86
N VAL A 37 -2.80 -18.97 34.04
CA VAL A 37 -2.85 -17.51 34.25
C VAL A 37 -3.65 -17.16 35.53
N ALA A 38 -4.76 -17.86 35.78
CA ALA A 38 -5.64 -17.58 36.91
C ALA A 38 -4.98 -17.97 38.26
N GLY A 39 -4.33 -19.12 38.28
CA GLY A 39 -3.57 -19.56 39.45
C GLY A 39 -2.38 -18.65 39.78
N ALA A 40 -1.65 -18.22 38.72
CA ALA A 40 -0.55 -17.27 38.86
C ALA A 40 -1.03 -15.92 39.41
N GLU A 41 -2.13 -15.38 38.87
CA GLU A 41 -2.71 -14.11 39.32
C GLU A 41 -3.13 -14.19 40.80
N ALA A 42 -3.78 -15.29 41.18
CA ALA A 42 -4.19 -15.50 42.58
C ALA A 42 -2.99 -15.49 43.53
N ASP A 43 -1.90 -16.18 43.17
CA ASP A 43 -0.69 -16.24 43.98
C ASP A 43 0.00 -14.88 44.11
N TYR A 44 0.11 -14.13 43.04
CA TYR A 44 0.70 -12.78 43.05
C TYR A 44 -0.15 -11.79 43.87
N ARG A 45 -1.49 -11.87 43.80
CA ARG A 45 -2.38 -11.07 44.62
C ARG A 45 -2.28 -11.45 46.12
N ASN A 46 -2.18 -12.73 46.41
CA ASN A 46 -1.98 -13.20 47.78
C ASN A 46 -0.64 -12.73 48.36
N ALA A 47 0.43 -12.72 47.56
CA ALA A 47 1.71 -12.17 47.96
C ALA A 47 1.62 -10.67 48.31
N LEU A 48 0.90 -9.89 47.50
CA LEU A 48 0.64 -8.46 47.77
C LEU A 48 -0.31 -8.23 48.94
N ALA A 49 -1.21 -9.17 49.24
CA ALA A 49 -2.08 -9.09 50.42
C ALA A 49 -1.26 -9.29 51.71
N VAL A 50 -0.21 -10.14 51.67
CA VAL A 50 0.72 -10.36 52.80
C VAL A 50 1.71 -9.19 52.94
N ASP A 51 2.27 -8.74 51.83
CA ASP A 51 3.21 -7.62 51.80
C ASP A 51 2.85 -6.67 50.63
N PRO A 52 2.05 -5.61 50.90
CA PRO A 52 1.67 -4.63 49.92
C PRO A 52 2.84 -3.86 49.28
N ALA A 53 4.00 -3.85 49.92
CA ALA A 53 5.21 -3.18 49.44
C ALA A 53 6.13 -4.12 48.66
N ASN A 54 5.73 -5.34 48.36
CA ASN A 54 6.53 -6.30 47.62
C ASN A 54 6.64 -5.89 46.14
N ALA A 55 7.79 -5.29 45.78
CA ALA A 55 8.01 -4.79 44.41
C ALA A 55 8.03 -5.93 43.38
N ASP A 56 8.52 -7.11 43.72
CA ASP A 56 8.58 -8.27 42.82
C ASP A 56 7.17 -8.82 42.52
N ALA A 57 6.32 -8.91 43.57
CA ALA A 57 4.91 -9.29 43.41
C ALA A 57 4.15 -8.29 42.53
N GLY A 58 4.33 -6.97 42.76
CA GLY A 58 3.74 -5.92 41.97
C GLY A 58 4.18 -5.96 40.50
N PHE A 59 5.46 -6.18 40.26
CA PHE A 59 6.02 -6.34 38.93
C PHE A 59 5.47 -7.59 38.21
N LEU A 60 5.46 -8.76 38.86
CA LEU A 60 4.96 -10.00 38.27
C LEU A 60 3.46 -9.92 37.94
N LEU A 61 2.66 -9.40 38.89
CA LEU A 61 1.23 -9.20 38.66
C LEU A 61 0.97 -8.20 37.54
N GLY A 62 1.65 -7.05 37.56
CA GLY A 62 1.50 -6.02 36.52
C GLY A 62 1.90 -6.52 35.15
N SER A 63 2.97 -7.31 35.02
CA SER A 63 3.39 -7.95 33.78
C SER A 63 2.34 -8.94 33.27
N LEU A 64 1.81 -9.81 34.12
CA LEU A 64 0.76 -10.77 33.80
C LEU A 64 -0.53 -10.08 33.31
N LEU A 65 -0.93 -9.01 34.00
CA LEU A 65 -2.09 -8.21 33.60
C LEU A 65 -1.88 -7.51 32.25
N GLY A 66 -0.65 -7.02 31.97
CA GLY A 66 -0.27 -6.47 30.68
C GLY A 66 -0.38 -7.50 29.54
N GLU A 67 0.09 -8.74 29.78
CA GLU A 67 -0.02 -9.86 28.82
C GLU A 67 -1.48 -10.22 28.50
N THR A 68 -2.35 -10.13 29.51
CA THR A 68 -3.79 -10.44 29.36
C THR A 68 -4.62 -9.26 28.87
N GLY A 69 -4.01 -8.09 28.60
CA GLY A 69 -4.67 -6.91 28.05
C GLY A 69 -5.37 -6.02 29.10
N ARG A 70 -5.23 -6.29 30.37
CA ARG A 70 -5.77 -5.49 31.49
C ARG A 70 -4.85 -4.32 31.80
N LEU A 71 -4.69 -3.40 30.82
CA LEU A 71 -3.63 -2.40 30.81
C LEU A 71 -3.71 -1.40 31.96
N THR A 72 -4.89 -0.99 32.39
CA THR A 72 -5.07 -0.03 33.49
C THR A 72 -4.61 -0.60 34.83
N GLU A 73 -4.98 -1.84 35.13
CA GLU A 73 -4.53 -2.53 36.35
C GLU A 73 -3.03 -2.81 36.29
N ALA A 74 -2.52 -3.23 35.14
CA ALA A 74 -1.09 -3.43 34.91
C ALA A 74 -0.28 -2.17 35.26
N GLN A 75 -0.71 -1.01 34.76
CA GLN A 75 -0.07 0.28 35.06
C GLN A 75 -0.07 0.58 36.56
N GLN A 76 -1.15 0.27 37.27
CA GLN A 76 -1.26 0.52 38.71
C GLN A 76 -0.22 -0.28 39.47
N TYR A 77 -0.15 -1.61 39.24
CA TYR A 77 0.79 -2.48 39.97
C TYR A 77 2.24 -2.22 39.59
N LEU A 78 2.55 -1.94 38.33
CA LEU A 78 3.91 -1.59 37.93
C LEU A 78 4.37 -0.24 38.51
N ARG A 79 3.49 0.76 38.59
CA ARG A 79 3.81 2.03 39.29
C ARG A 79 4.01 1.82 40.80
N GLN A 80 3.23 0.96 41.42
CA GLN A 80 3.41 0.58 42.85
C GLN A 80 4.77 -0.09 43.05
N ALA A 81 5.17 -1.03 42.19
CA ALA A 81 6.47 -1.69 42.24
C ALA A 81 7.62 -0.65 42.11
N LEU A 82 7.49 0.30 41.18
CA LEU A 82 8.47 1.37 40.95
C LEU A 82 8.50 2.41 42.08
N ALA A 83 7.38 2.67 42.76
CA ALA A 83 7.35 3.52 43.95
C ALA A 83 8.13 2.89 45.10
N THR A 84 8.09 1.57 45.23
CA THR A 84 8.84 0.83 46.25
C THR A 84 10.32 0.65 45.87
N ARG A 85 10.59 0.35 44.58
CA ARG A 85 11.94 0.13 44.07
C ARG A 85 12.15 0.96 42.77
N PRO A 86 12.54 2.26 42.88
CA PRO A 86 12.71 3.14 41.72
C PRO A 86 13.75 2.66 40.69
N GLY A 87 14.77 1.93 41.14
CA GLY A 87 15.81 1.33 40.27
C GLY A 87 15.45 -0.01 39.66
N PHE A 88 14.16 -0.38 39.59
CA PHE A 88 13.75 -1.68 39.04
C PHE A 88 13.65 -1.63 37.51
N VAL A 89 14.77 -1.96 36.85
CA VAL A 89 14.93 -1.89 35.38
C VAL A 89 13.81 -2.62 34.62
N ASP A 90 13.50 -3.85 35.06
CA ASP A 90 12.48 -4.67 34.40
C ASP A 90 11.07 -4.11 34.56
N ALA A 91 10.76 -3.51 35.73
CA ALA A 91 9.47 -2.85 35.94
C ALA A 91 9.30 -1.60 35.08
N HIS A 92 10.37 -0.80 34.86
CA HIS A 92 10.36 0.28 33.90
C HIS A 92 10.09 -0.23 32.47
N SER A 93 10.77 -1.31 32.06
CA SER A 93 10.58 -1.91 30.74
C SER A 93 9.16 -2.48 30.56
N ALA A 94 8.63 -3.16 31.60
CA ALA A 94 7.27 -3.69 31.59
C ALA A 94 6.21 -2.57 31.52
N LEU A 95 6.40 -1.49 32.28
CA LEU A 95 5.51 -0.32 32.23
C LEU A 95 5.54 0.34 30.85
N GLY A 96 6.73 0.43 30.23
CA GLY A 96 6.89 0.88 28.85
C GLY A 96 6.11 0.02 27.85
N ASN A 97 6.17 -1.32 28.01
CA ASN A 97 5.40 -2.25 27.17
C ASN A 97 3.89 -2.03 27.32
N VAL A 98 3.41 -1.83 28.56
CA VAL A 98 1.99 -1.57 28.84
C VAL A 98 1.53 -0.25 28.21
N PHE A 99 2.36 0.81 28.27
CA PHE A 99 2.06 2.07 27.59
C PHE A 99 2.05 1.92 26.08
N LEU A 100 3.00 1.20 25.50
CA LEU A 100 3.05 0.98 24.06
C LEU A 100 1.84 0.20 23.56
N LEU A 101 1.39 -0.82 24.30
CA LEU A 101 0.16 -1.57 24.03
C LEU A 101 -1.09 -0.68 24.13
N GLY A 102 -1.09 0.27 25.05
CA GLY A 102 -2.16 1.24 25.24
C GLY A 102 -2.12 2.42 24.24
N GLY A 103 -1.18 2.42 23.29
CA GLY A 103 -1.03 3.48 22.28
C GLY A 103 -0.35 4.76 22.79
N ASN A 104 0.16 4.77 24.03
CA ASN A 104 0.88 5.92 24.60
C ASN A 104 2.40 5.77 24.38
N SER A 105 2.84 6.03 23.17
CA SER A 105 4.24 5.81 22.76
C SER A 105 5.22 6.78 23.42
N ASP A 106 4.82 8.00 23.78
CA ASP A 106 5.68 8.94 24.51
C ASP A 106 5.96 8.47 25.94
N ALA A 107 4.94 7.99 26.66
CA ALA A 107 5.13 7.41 27.98
C ALA A 107 5.98 6.12 27.92
N ALA A 108 5.80 5.29 26.89
CA ALA A 108 6.63 4.12 26.67
C ALA A 108 8.10 4.49 26.47
N LYS A 109 8.38 5.48 25.60
CA LYS A 109 9.73 6.05 25.37
C LYS A 109 10.39 6.51 26.66
N ALA A 110 9.65 7.23 27.52
CA ALA A 110 10.17 7.70 28.82
C ALA A 110 10.52 6.52 29.75
N CYS A 111 9.69 5.49 29.81
CA CYS A 111 9.93 4.30 30.62
C CYS A 111 11.16 3.49 30.16
N TYR A 112 11.31 3.28 28.85
CA TYR A 112 12.49 2.61 28.30
C TYR A 112 13.75 3.45 28.47
N GLY A 113 13.65 4.79 28.36
CA GLY A 113 14.73 5.70 28.66
C GLY A 113 15.20 5.58 30.13
N ALA A 114 14.28 5.49 31.08
CA ALA A 114 14.60 5.24 32.48
C ALA A 114 15.30 3.88 32.70
N ALA A 115 14.82 2.82 32.03
CA ALA A 115 15.46 1.50 32.10
C ALA A 115 16.90 1.54 31.56
N ILE A 116 17.16 2.28 30.46
CA ILE A 116 18.48 2.44 29.85
C ILE A 116 19.42 3.29 30.73
N ILE A 117 18.91 4.32 31.41
CA ILE A 117 19.70 5.11 32.37
C ILE A 117 20.20 4.21 33.51
N LEU A 118 19.36 3.28 33.98
CA LEU A 118 19.70 2.34 35.04
C LEU A 118 20.61 1.19 34.60
N ASP A 119 20.40 0.70 33.38
CA ASP A 119 21.20 -0.36 32.74
C ASP A 119 21.48 0.00 31.26
N PRO A 120 22.57 0.74 30.97
CA PRO A 120 22.91 1.19 29.61
C PRO A 120 23.26 0.08 28.62
N VAL A 121 23.53 -1.13 29.11
CA VAL A 121 23.86 -2.31 28.27
C VAL A 121 22.66 -3.24 28.07
N ASN A 122 21.48 -2.83 28.46
CA ASN A 122 20.25 -3.59 28.28
C ASN A 122 19.77 -3.56 26.83
N ALA A 123 20.19 -4.53 26.03
CA ALA A 123 19.83 -4.64 24.62
C ALA A 123 18.31 -4.67 24.39
N LEU A 124 17.55 -5.28 25.31
CA LEU A 124 16.10 -5.38 25.19
C LEU A 124 15.43 -4.01 25.39
N ALA A 125 15.91 -3.23 26.37
CA ALA A 125 15.39 -1.87 26.59
C ALA A 125 15.67 -0.97 25.38
N HIS A 126 16.86 -1.05 24.76
CA HIS A 126 17.17 -0.35 23.53
C HIS A 126 16.27 -0.82 22.37
N SER A 127 16.03 -2.12 22.21
CA SER A 127 15.13 -2.64 21.18
C SER A 127 13.69 -2.15 21.37
N ASN A 128 13.20 -2.13 22.62
CA ASN A 128 11.86 -1.65 22.93
C ASN A 128 11.74 -0.12 22.74
N LEU A 129 12.80 0.63 23.04
CA LEU A 129 12.86 2.06 22.74
C LEU A 129 12.74 2.30 21.22
N GLY A 130 13.39 1.47 20.39
CA GLY A 130 13.22 1.49 18.94
C GLY A 130 11.77 1.29 18.50
N LEU A 131 11.05 0.34 19.13
CA LEU A 131 9.61 0.15 18.86
C LEU A 131 8.76 1.37 19.26
N ALA A 132 9.10 2.05 20.34
CA ALA A 132 8.41 3.27 20.75
C ALA A 132 8.65 4.41 19.74
N TYR A 133 9.88 4.58 19.26
CA TYR A 133 10.20 5.53 18.20
C TYR A 133 9.47 5.21 16.87
N GLN A 134 9.39 3.93 16.48
CA GLN A 134 8.58 3.51 15.32
C GLN A 134 7.12 3.94 15.44
N ALA A 135 6.52 3.72 16.62
CA ALA A 135 5.12 4.09 16.86
C ALA A 135 4.89 5.62 16.86
N LEU A 136 5.94 6.41 17.10
CA LEU A 136 5.95 7.88 16.99
C LEU A 136 6.29 8.38 15.57
N GLY A 137 6.65 7.48 14.64
CA GLY A 137 7.10 7.86 13.30
C GLY A 137 8.54 8.43 13.25
N ASP A 138 9.28 8.38 14.35
CA ASP A 138 10.70 8.77 14.39
C ASP A 138 11.59 7.61 13.93
N HIS A 139 11.67 7.41 12.63
CA HIS A 139 12.44 6.32 12.00
C HIS A 139 13.95 6.44 12.22
N ALA A 140 14.48 7.65 12.35
CA ALA A 140 15.90 7.87 12.63
C ALA A 140 16.25 7.46 14.07
N GLY A 141 15.43 7.86 15.04
CA GLY A 141 15.55 7.44 16.43
C GLY A 141 15.36 5.93 16.60
N ALA A 142 14.40 5.33 15.89
CA ALA A 142 14.18 3.89 15.89
C ALA A 142 15.42 3.13 15.38
N LEU A 143 15.98 3.55 14.23
CA LEU A 143 17.20 2.95 13.68
C LEU A 143 18.36 2.99 14.67
N ALA A 144 18.64 4.16 15.26
CA ALA A 144 19.74 4.32 16.21
C ALA A 144 19.56 3.41 17.45
N ALA A 145 18.34 3.30 17.98
CA ALA A 145 18.03 2.45 19.12
C ALA A 145 18.19 0.95 18.77
N PHE A 146 17.75 0.53 17.58
CA PHE A 146 17.94 -0.85 17.12
C PHE A 146 19.39 -1.17 16.80
N GLU A 147 20.18 -0.24 16.23
CA GLU A 147 21.62 -0.42 16.01
C GLU A 147 22.33 -0.63 17.33
N ARG A 148 22.02 0.16 18.35
CA ARG A 148 22.58 -0.03 19.68
C ARG A 148 22.18 -1.36 20.32
N ALA A 149 20.92 -1.78 20.16
CA ALA A 149 20.48 -3.11 20.62
C ALA A 149 21.24 -4.25 19.91
N HIS A 150 21.52 -4.08 18.62
CA HIS A 150 22.25 -5.07 17.81
C HIS A 150 23.73 -5.18 18.22
N GLU A 151 24.40 -4.06 18.47
CA GLU A 151 25.76 -4.04 19.01
C GLU A 151 25.86 -4.80 20.35
N LEU A 152 24.87 -4.63 21.24
CA LEU A 152 24.84 -5.26 22.55
C LEU A 152 24.43 -6.74 22.50
N ALA A 153 23.54 -7.12 21.60
CA ALA A 153 23.03 -8.49 21.47
C ALA A 153 22.66 -8.81 20.00
N PRO A 154 23.64 -9.18 19.15
CA PRO A 154 23.39 -9.47 17.73
C PRO A 154 22.38 -10.60 17.49
N GLY A 155 22.26 -11.54 18.41
CA GLY A 155 21.32 -12.67 18.33
C GLY A 155 19.90 -12.37 18.81
N LEU A 156 19.57 -11.11 19.13
CA LEU A 156 18.23 -10.76 19.60
C LEU A 156 17.22 -10.93 18.45
N SER A 157 16.34 -11.94 18.63
CA SER A 157 15.36 -12.34 17.59
C SER A 157 14.44 -11.18 17.17
N GLY A 158 14.23 -11.02 15.87
CA GLY A 158 13.39 -9.98 15.28
C GLY A 158 14.08 -8.62 15.12
N LEU A 159 15.27 -8.42 15.71
CA LEU A 159 16.00 -7.16 15.63
C LEU A 159 16.50 -6.88 14.22
N ILE A 160 17.01 -7.91 13.53
CA ILE A 160 17.48 -7.80 12.14
C ILE A 160 16.34 -7.32 11.22
N ARG A 161 15.13 -7.86 11.41
CA ARG A 161 13.95 -7.43 10.66
C ARG A 161 13.62 -5.95 10.91
N ASN A 162 13.62 -5.54 12.19
CA ASN A 162 13.33 -4.14 12.56
C ASN A 162 14.37 -3.19 11.97
N LEU A 163 15.67 -3.50 12.09
CA LEU A 163 16.75 -2.76 11.46
C LEU A 163 16.57 -2.64 9.93
N THR A 164 16.21 -3.75 9.30
CA THR A 164 15.97 -3.76 7.85
C THR A 164 14.83 -2.84 7.48
N ILE A 165 13.68 -2.91 8.18
CA ILE A 165 12.53 -2.07 7.93
C ILE A 165 12.88 -0.59 8.04
N GLU A 166 13.57 -0.18 9.12
CA GLU A 166 13.96 1.21 9.32
C GLU A 166 14.93 1.70 8.24
N ARG A 167 15.91 0.88 7.87
CA ARG A 167 16.84 1.21 6.78
C ARG A 167 16.12 1.35 5.44
N LEU A 168 15.11 0.53 5.16
CA LEU A 168 14.31 0.62 3.93
C LEU A 168 13.42 1.87 3.92
N ILE A 169 12.80 2.23 5.06
CA ILE A 169 12.01 3.46 5.19
C ILE A 169 12.89 4.70 4.97
N LEU A 170 14.12 4.66 5.49
CA LEU A 170 15.12 5.73 5.32
C LEU A 170 15.90 5.62 3.99
N GLU A 171 15.47 4.76 3.07
CA GLU A 171 16.09 4.51 1.75
C GLU A 171 17.58 4.09 1.81
N ARG A 172 18.01 3.52 2.93
CA ARG A 172 19.39 3.03 3.13
C ARG A 172 19.57 1.60 2.61
N TYR A 173 19.11 1.33 1.40
CA TYR A 173 19.07 -0.02 0.80
C TYR A 173 20.46 -0.68 0.73
N ALA A 174 21.48 0.05 0.24
CA ALA A 174 22.82 -0.47 0.11
C ALA A 174 23.44 -0.84 1.46
N GLN A 175 23.17 -0.06 2.51
CA GLN A 175 23.63 -0.38 3.87
C GLN A 175 22.92 -1.63 4.41
N SER A 176 21.62 -1.78 4.15
CA SER A 176 20.87 -2.97 4.52
C SER A 176 21.44 -4.20 3.83
N GLU A 177 21.62 -4.16 2.51
CA GLU A 177 22.17 -5.28 1.72
C GLU A 177 23.56 -5.68 2.22
N SER A 178 24.48 -4.70 2.36
CA SER A 178 25.87 -4.97 2.80
C SER A 178 25.90 -5.65 4.17
N HIS A 179 25.14 -5.13 5.13
CA HIS A 179 25.07 -5.71 6.48
C HIS A 179 24.50 -7.14 6.47
N LEU A 180 23.40 -7.36 5.74
CA LEU A 180 22.75 -8.67 5.68
C LEU A 180 23.63 -9.71 4.98
N ARG A 181 24.38 -9.31 3.92
CA ARG A 181 25.38 -10.19 3.28
C ARG A 181 26.51 -10.56 4.23
N GLN A 182 26.99 -9.62 5.04
CA GLN A 182 28.01 -9.91 6.07
C GLN A 182 27.49 -10.91 7.11
N LEU A 183 26.27 -10.77 7.57
CA LEU A 183 25.67 -11.73 8.50
C LEU A 183 25.58 -13.14 7.89
N LEU A 184 25.26 -13.26 6.61
CA LEU A 184 25.25 -14.55 5.91
C LEU A 184 26.61 -15.21 5.76
N THR A 185 27.73 -14.47 5.85
CA THR A 185 29.07 -15.10 5.87
C THR A 185 29.34 -15.89 7.16
N VAL A 186 28.69 -15.48 8.26
CA VAL A 186 28.82 -16.11 9.58
C VAL A 186 27.73 -17.17 9.79
N GLN A 187 26.51 -16.88 9.35
CA GLN A 187 25.34 -17.75 9.48
C GLN A 187 24.64 -17.88 8.11
N PRO A 188 25.13 -18.75 7.22
CA PRO A 188 24.66 -18.82 5.83
C PRO A 188 23.18 -19.11 5.66
N ASP A 189 22.58 -19.85 6.60
CA ASP A 189 21.21 -20.30 6.51
C ASP A 189 20.30 -19.72 7.62
N ASP A 190 20.69 -18.59 8.20
CA ASP A 190 19.80 -17.88 9.14
C ASP A 190 18.54 -17.39 8.42
N PHE A 191 17.38 -17.88 8.88
CA PHE A 191 16.09 -17.61 8.26
C PHE A 191 15.74 -16.10 8.23
N ASP A 192 15.93 -15.41 9.35
CA ASP A 192 15.56 -13.99 9.46
C ASP A 192 16.47 -13.11 8.59
N VAL A 193 17.75 -13.47 8.46
CA VAL A 193 18.72 -12.78 7.57
C VAL A 193 18.38 -13.04 6.11
N LEU A 194 18.12 -14.30 5.72
CA LEU A 194 17.72 -14.65 4.35
C LEU A 194 16.44 -13.93 3.92
N LEU A 195 15.42 -13.95 4.80
CA LEU A 195 14.14 -13.28 4.55
C LEU A 195 14.33 -11.76 4.39
N SER A 196 15.13 -11.14 5.27
CA SER A 196 15.40 -9.71 5.26
C SER A 196 16.20 -9.28 4.03
N LEU A 197 17.20 -10.07 3.60
CA LEU A 197 17.98 -9.79 2.39
C LEU A 197 17.10 -9.91 1.13
N ALA A 198 16.30 -10.97 1.04
CA ALA A 198 15.36 -11.13 -0.06
C ALA A 198 14.39 -9.94 -0.17
N PHE A 199 13.84 -9.49 0.96
CA PHE A 199 12.96 -8.31 1.01
C PHE A 199 13.69 -7.02 0.63
N THR A 200 14.95 -6.83 1.08
CA THR A 200 15.77 -5.68 0.68
C THR A 200 16.00 -5.67 -0.83
N LEU A 201 16.39 -6.81 -1.42
CA LEU A 201 16.61 -6.93 -2.86
C LEU A 201 15.34 -6.70 -3.68
N GLN A 202 14.20 -7.18 -3.18
CA GLN A 202 12.89 -6.90 -3.79
C GLN A 202 12.60 -5.38 -3.81
N LYS A 203 12.88 -4.66 -2.71
CA LYS A 203 12.75 -3.19 -2.65
C LYS A 203 13.73 -2.46 -3.56
N MET A 204 14.89 -3.06 -3.82
CA MET A 204 15.88 -2.58 -4.80
C MET A 204 15.55 -2.96 -6.25
N HIS A 205 14.36 -3.53 -6.51
CA HIS A 205 13.94 -3.96 -7.83
C HIS A 205 14.85 -5.02 -8.48
N ARG A 206 15.36 -5.96 -7.65
CA ARG A 206 16.20 -7.10 -8.06
C ARG A 206 15.49 -8.43 -7.76
N PRO A 207 14.35 -8.71 -8.45
CA PRO A 207 13.46 -9.83 -8.10
C PRO A 207 14.11 -11.20 -8.33
N GLU A 208 15.00 -11.38 -9.31
CA GLU A 208 15.70 -12.65 -9.57
C GLU A 208 16.59 -13.04 -8.40
N GLU A 209 17.36 -12.09 -7.87
CA GLU A 209 18.21 -12.35 -6.71
C GLU A 209 17.37 -12.57 -5.45
N ALA A 210 16.32 -11.77 -5.26
CA ALA A 210 15.40 -11.92 -4.14
C ALA A 210 14.76 -13.32 -4.13
N LEU A 211 14.37 -13.85 -5.29
CA LEU A 211 13.82 -15.20 -5.44
C LEU A 211 14.77 -16.27 -4.89
N GLY A 212 16.06 -16.19 -5.22
CA GLY A 212 17.06 -17.14 -4.74
C GLY A 212 17.16 -17.18 -3.20
N TYR A 213 17.11 -16.01 -2.55
CA TYR A 213 17.16 -15.93 -1.09
C TYR A 213 15.85 -16.35 -0.42
N TYR A 214 14.69 -16.03 -1.01
CA TYR A 214 13.40 -16.55 -0.52
C TYR A 214 13.32 -18.07 -0.63
N GLN A 215 13.81 -18.67 -1.72
CA GLN A 215 13.86 -20.13 -1.87
C GLN A 215 14.75 -20.79 -0.82
N ARG A 216 15.91 -20.21 -0.50
CA ARG A 216 16.76 -20.69 0.60
C ARG A 216 16.07 -20.56 1.96
N ALA A 217 15.40 -19.45 2.24
CA ALA A 217 14.63 -19.28 3.47
C ALA A 217 13.50 -20.32 3.59
N ARG A 218 12.86 -20.69 2.46
CA ARG A 218 11.79 -21.70 2.42
C ARG A 218 12.29 -23.09 2.82
N LEU A 219 13.54 -23.42 2.59
CA LEU A 219 14.12 -24.70 3.05
C LEU A 219 14.18 -24.79 4.58
N GLN A 220 14.28 -23.66 5.29
CA GLN A 220 14.30 -23.61 6.75
C GLN A 220 12.89 -23.64 7.36
N LYS A 221 11.95 -22.89 6.74
CA LYS A 221 10.56 -22.77 7.20
C LYS A 221 9.60 -22.77 6.02
N SER A 222 9.24 -23.97 5.55
CA SER A 222 8.46 -24.16 4.34
C SER A 222 7.03 -23.60 4.39
N ALA A 223 6.45 -23.44 5.58
CA ALA A 223 5.07 -22.99 5.79
C ALA A 223 4.95 -21.62 6.50
N ASP A 224 6.02 -20.81 6.51
CA ASP A 224 5.93 -19.46 7.08
C ASP A 224 5.05 -18.57 6.19
N PRO A 225 3.93 -18.00 6.70
CA PRO A 225 2.98 -17.27 5.87
C PRO A 225 3.55 -15.98 5.26
N GLU A 226 4.44 -15.28 5.99
CA GLU A 226 5.04 -14.02 5.51
C GLU A 226 6.03 -14.30 4.39
N LEU A 227 6.86 -15.35 4.56
CA LEU A 227 7.77 -15.81 3.52
C LEU A 227 7.02 -16.20 2.25
N LEU A 228 5.97 -17.03 2.37
CA LEU A 228 5.18 -17.49 1.24
C LEU A 228 4.50 -16.33 0.51
N ASN A 229 3.92 -15.38 1.24
CA ASN A 229 3.35 -14.18 0.64
C ASN A 229 4.39 -13.36 -0.13
N ASN A 230 5.56 -13.11 0.46
CA ASN A 230 6.61 -12.33 -0.18
C ASN A 230 7.22 -13.04 -1.39
N LEU A 231 7.37 -14.36 -1.31
CA LEU A 231 7.77 -15.20 -2.43
C LEU A 231 6.76 -15.11 -3.58
N GLY A 232 5.45 -15.14 -3.27
CA GLY A 232 4.39 -14.95 -4.26
C GLY A 232 4.49 -13.60 -4.97
N ILE A 233 4.77 -12.52 -4.25
CA ILE A 233 4.95 -11.18 -4.86
C ILE A 233 6.14 -11.17 -5.82
N VAL A 234 7.27 -11.75 -5.44
CA VAL A 234 8.46 -11.81 -6.32
C VAL A 234 8.20 -12.68 -7.55
N LEU A 235 7.52 -13.80 -7.40
CA LEU A 235 7.12 -14.64 -8.53
C LEU A 235 6.18 -13.89 -9.49
N GLN A 236 5.24 -13.12 -8.96
CA GLN A 236 4.38 -12.26 -9.76
C GLN A 236 5.19 -11.17 -10.48
N ASP A 237 6.18 -10.56 -9.81
CA ASP A 237 7.09 -9.59 -10.44
C ASP A 237 7.91 -10.19 -11.59
N LEU A 238 8.19 -11.49 -11.54
CA LEU A 238 8.85 -12.27 -12.59
C LEU A 238 7.89 -12.88 -13.61
N GLY A 239 6.59 -12.59 -13.55
CA GLY A 239 5.57 -13.12 -14.45
C GLY A 239 5.22 -14.59 -14.24
N ARG A 240 5.68 -15.21 -13.15
CA ARG A 240 5.42 -16.62 -12.79
C ARG A 240 4.13 -16.70 -11.97
N LEU A 241 2.99 -16.35 -12.62
CA LEU A 241 1.73 -16.09 -11.92
C LEU A 241 1.13 -17.34 -11.26
N ASP A 242 1.23 -18.49 -11.87
CA ASP A 242 0.68 -19.75 -11.31
C ASP A 242 1.44 -20.14 -10.03
N GLU A 243 2.77 -20.01 -10.03
CA GLU A 243 3.58 -20.29 -8.85
C GLU A 243 3.35 -19.23 -7.74
N ALA A 244 3.07 -17.99 -8.12
CA ALA A 244 2.67 -16.95 -7.17
C ALA A 244 1.33 -17.32 -6.50
N MET A 245 0.36 -17.79 -7.27
CA MET A 245 -0.94 -18.27 -6.76
C MET A 245 -0.77 -19.40 -5.76
N ASP A 246 0.05 -20.42 -6.08
CA ASP A 246 0.35 -21.52 -5.16
C ASP A 246 0.94 -21.00 -3.84
N CYS A 247 1.85 -20.04 -3.90
CA CYS A 247 2.44 -19.42 -2.71
C CYS A 247 1.42 -18.67 -1.86
N TYR A 248 0.51 -17.91 -2.47
CA TYR A 248 -0.56 -17.24 -1.74
C TYR A 248 -1.55 -18.21 -1.10
N ASP A 249 -1.93 -19.27 -1.80
CA ASP A 249 -2.82 -20.29 -1.26
C ASP A 249 -2.20 -21.03 -0.09
N LEU A 250 -0.92 -21.39 -0.17
CA LEU A 250 -0.17 -21.96 0.96
C LEU A 250 -0.07 -21.00 2.15
N ALA A 251 0.16 -19.70 1.90
CA ALA A 251 0.20 -18.67 2.95
C ALA A 251 -1.15 -18.56 3.68
N ILE A 252 -2.27 -18.60 2.93
CA ILE A 252 -3.63 -18.55 3.49
C ILE A 252 -3.95 -19.84 4.24
N ALA A 253 -3.55 -21.02 3.71
CA ALA A 253 -3.73 -22.29 4.39
C ALA A 253 -2.97 -22.34 5.74
N ALA A 254 -1.73 -21.81 5.77
CA ALA A 254 -0.93 -21.72 7.00
C ALA A 254 -1.50 -20.69 8.00
N LYS A 255 -2.17 -19.65 7.52
CA LYS A 255 -2.77 -18.58 8.36
C LYS A 255 -4.06 -18.07 7.72
N PRO A 256 -5.23 -18.69 7.99
CA PRO A 256 -6.51 -18.37 7.33
C PRO A 256 -6.95 -16.89 7.42
N GLY A 257 -6.57 -16.19 8.49
CA GLY A 257 -6.82 -14.76 8.67
C GLY A 257 -5.75 -13.83 8.07
N PHE A 258 -4.91 -14.30 7.16
CA PHE A 258 -3.84 -13.48 6.57
C PHE A 258 -4.40 -12.62 5.42
N GLU A 259 -4.98 -11.47 5.76
CA GLU A 259 -5.61 -10.54 4.82
C GLU A 259 -4.68 -10.11 3.68
N LEU A 260 -3.39 -9.90 3.97
CA LEU A 260 -2.42 -9.46 2.96
C LEU A 260 -2.21 -10.51 1.86
N ALA A 261 -2.14 -11.80 2.21
CA ALA A 261 -2.02 -12.88 1.22
C ALA A 261 -3.32 -13.04 0.40
N ARG A 262 -4.49 -12.89 1.04
CA ARG A 262 -5.79 -12.87 0.34
C ARG A 262 -5.85 -11.70 -0.65
N TRP A 263 -5.39 -10.53 -0.24
CA TRP A 263 -5.32 -9.35 -1.11
C TRP A 263 -4.41 -9.58 -2.32
N HIS A 264 -3.17 -10.06 -2.12
CA HIS A 264 -2.24 -10.32 -3.24
C HIS A 264 -2.77 -11.41 -4.19
N ARG A 265 -3.35 -12.47 -3.65
CA ARG A 265 -4.03 -13.50 -4.45
C ARG A 265 -5.13 -12.92 -5.33
N THR A 266 -5.97 -12.07 -4.75
CA THR A 266 -7.04 -11.35 -5.46
C THR A 266 -6.49 -10.53 -6.62
N LEU A 267 -5.45 -9.72 -6.39
CA LEU A 267 -4.83 -8.93 -7.44
C LEU A 267 -4.19 -9.80 -8.53
N CYS A 268 -3.59 -10.92 -8.16
CA CYS A 268 -3.00 -11.87 -9.12
C CYS A 268 -4.08 -12.51 -10.01
N ARG A 269 -5.23 -12.91 -9.46
CA ARG A 269 -6.38 -13.40 -10.23
C ARG A 269 -6.92 -12.38 -11.23
N LEU A 270 -7.12 -11.13 -10.76
CA LEU A 270 -7.58 -10.05 -11.61
C LEU A 270 -6.56 -9.73 -12.72
N LEU A 271 -5.27 -9.83 -12.42
CA LEU A 271 -4.20 -9.67 -13.40
C LEU A 271 -4.25 -10.73 -14.50
N GLN A 272 -4.67 -11.97 -14.17
CA GLN A 272 -4.89 -13.07 -15.10
C GLN A 272 -6.27 -13.01 -15.81
N HIS A 273 -7.07 -11.96 -15.56
CA HIS A 273 -8.45 -11.83 -16.02
C HIS A 273 -9.41 -12.91 -15.48
N ASP A 274 -9.05 -13.59 -14.38
CA ASP A 274 -10.01 -14.40 -13.61
C ASP A 274 -10.87 -13.47 -12.73
N PHE A 275 -11.79 -12.76 -13.39
CA PHE A 275 -12.65 -11.79 -12.74
C PHE A 275 -13.62 -12.42 -11.76
N SER A 276 -14.15 -13.60 -12.10
CA SER A 276 -15.14 -14.31 -11.28
C SER A 276 -14.60 -14.66 -9.89
N SER A 277 -13.37 -15.18 -9.81
CA SER A 277 -12.73 -15.50 -8.53
C SER A 277 -12.01 -14.29 -7.93
N GLY A 278 -11.54 -13.38 -8.77
CA GLY A 278 -10.80 -12.19 -8.33
C GLY A 278 -11.66 -11.23 -7.53
N TRP A 279 -12.90 -10.99 -7.92
CA TRP A 279 -13.78 -10.07 -7.19
C TRP A 279 -14.25 -10.61 -5.83
N LEU A 280 -14.27 -11.94 -5.61
CA LEU A 280 -14.80 -12.53 -4.37
C LEU A 280 -14.09 -12.01 -3.10
N ASP A 281 -12.78 -11.82 -3.16
CA ASP A 281 -11.97 -11.35 -2.03
C ASP A 281 -11.58 -9.86 -2.17
N TYR A 282 -12.05 -9.15 -3.21
CA TYR A 282 -11.62 -7.75 -3.45
C TYR A 282 -12.05 -6.80 -2.33
N ASP A 283 -13.10 -7.12 -1.60
CA ASP A 283 -13.60 -6.33 -0.48
C ASP A 283 -12.75 -6.45 0.80
N VAL A 284 -11.73 -7.32 0.83
CA VAL A 284 -10.69 -7.31 1.88
C VAL A 284 -10.03 -5.92 1.99
N ARG A 285 -9.95 -5.17 0.87
CA ARG A 285 -9.44 -3.79 0.88
C ARG A 285 -10.19 -2.85 1.82
N LEU A 286 -11.47 -3.08 2.06
CA LEU A 286 -12.33 -2.24 2.92
C LEU A 286 -12.00 -2.40 4.41
N GLN A 287 -11.24 -3.44 4.79
CA GLN A 287 -10.83 -3.70 6.18
C GLN A 287 -9.54 -2.95 6.56
N SER A 288 -8.87 -2.31 5.60
CA SER A 288 -7.64 -1.55 5.84
C SER A 288 -7.91 -0.28 6.66
N LYS A 289 -7.10 -0.03 7.69
CA LYS A 289 -7.20 1.15 8.57
C LYS A 289 -6.96 2.49 7.85
N ASP A 290 -6.29 2.45 6.71
CA ASP A 290 -5.93 3.65 5.92
C ASP A 290 -7.07 4.08 4.98
N ARG A 291 -8.21 3.40 4.99
CA ARG A 291 -9.35 3.69 4.12
C ARG A 291 -10.45 4.42 4.85
N ILE A 292 -11.27 5.16 4.08
CA ILE A 292 -12.45 5.83 4.60
C ILE A 292 -13.42 4.75 5.10
N HIS A 293 -13.46 4.54 6.41
CA HIS A 293 -14.50 3.73 7.04
C HIS A 293 -15.77 4.55 7.10
N ARG A 294 -16.76 4.22 6.23
CA ARG A 294 -18.09 4.69 6.49
C ARG A 294 -18.72 3.91 7.64
N PRO A 295 -19.40 4.61 8.57
CA PRO A 295 -20.26 3.94 9.53
C PRO A 295 -21.23 3.04 8.78
N ALA A 296 -21.58 1.87 9.35
CA ALA A 296 -22.56 0.94 8.79
C ALA A 296 -23.99 1.51 8.93
N ALA A 297 -24.21 2.75 8.48
CA ALA A 297 -25.49 3.43 8.55
C ALA A 297 -26.56 2.76 7.68
N TYR A 298 -26.14 2.09 6.60
CA TYR A 298 -27.03 1.45 5.63
C TYR A 298 -26.57 0.02 5.35
N PRO A 299 -27.52 -0.90 5.01
CA PRO A 299 -27.16 -2.25 4.56
C PRO A 299 -26.26 -2.19 3.32
N VAL A 300 -25.27 -3.08 3.27
CA VAL A 300 -24.47 -3.25 2.07
C VAL A 300 -25.29 -3.98 1.01
N TRP A 301 -25.38 -3.41 -0.20
CA TRP A 301 -26.00 -4.08 -1.33
C TRP A 301 -25.18 -5.30 -1.76
N ALA A 302 -25.84 -6.44 -1.86
CA ALA A 302 -25.21 -7.74 -2.14
C ALA A 302 -25.65 -8.35 -3.49
N GLY A 303 -25.94 -7.51 -4.51
CA GLY A 303 -26.29 -7.98 -5.86
C GLY A 303 -27.77 -8.34 -6.05
N SER A 304 -28.66 -8.02 -5.09
CA SER A 304 -30.11 -8.20 -5.24
C SER A 304 -30.69 -7.24 -6.30
N ASP A 305 -31.96 -7.44 -6.67
CA ASP A 305 -32.68 -6.52 -7.56
C ASP A 305 -32.64 -5.08 -7.00
N VAL A 306 -32.17 -4.14 -7.82
CA VAL A 306 -32.01 -2.73 -7.46
C VAL A 306 -33.16 -1.85 -7.94
N SER A 307 -34.12 -2.39 -8.69
CA SER A 307 -35.18 -1.62 -9.38
C SER A 307 -36.05 -0.81 -8.43
N ALA A 308 -36.21 -1.26 -7.20
CA ALA A 308 -36.95 -0.56 -6.16
C ALA A 308 -36.08 0.26 -5.20
N LEU A 309 -34.74 0.15 -5.28
CA LEU A 309 -33.80 0.70 -4.30
C LEU A 309 -33.35 2.12 -4.65
N ARG A 310 -33.17 2.92 -3.62
CA ARG A 310 -32.33 4.12 -3.64
C ARG A 310 -30.96 3.68 -3.16
N LEU A 311 -30.01 3.57 -4.08
CA LEU A 311 -28.68 3.00 -3.81
C LEU A 311 -27.63 4.10 -3.73
N LEU A 312 -26.86 4.10 -2.64
CA LEU A 312 -25.67 4.92 -2.49
C LEU A 312 -24.43 4.17 -3.02
N VAL A 313 -23.75 4.77 -3.98
CA VAL A 313 -22.44 4.33 -4.47
C VAL A 313 -21.39 5.33 -4.00
N TYR A 314 -20.41 4.91 -3.21
CA TYR A 314 -19.40 5.82 -2.67
C TYR A 314 -17.99 5.48 -3.15
N GLY A 315 -17.22 6.53 -3.48
CA GLY A 315 -15.78 6.43 -3.80
C GLY A 315 -14.97 6.13 -2.55
N GLU A 316 -14.03 5.20 -2.63
CA GLU A 316 -13.17 4.80 -1.50
C GLU A 316 -11.70 4.59 -1.89
N GLN A 317 -11.36 4.87 -3.14
CA GLN A 317 -10.01 4.70 -3.69
C GLN A 317 -9.48 6.02 -4.27
N GLY A 318 -8.41 5.97 -5.08
CA GLY A 318 -7.86 7.17 -5.70
C GLY A 318 -8.68 7.62 -6.92
N LEU A 319 -8.45 8.86 -7.39
CA LEU A 319 -9.14 9.46 -8.54
C LEU A 319 -9.20 8.55 -9.77
N GLY A 320 -8.09 7.88 -10.10
CA GLY A 320 -8.04 6.98 -11.26
C GLY A 320 -8.93 5.76 -11.09
N ASP A 321 -9.04 5.23 -9.87
CA ASP A 321 -9.91 4.10 -9.57
C ASP A 321 -11.38 4.52 -9.59
N GLU A 322 -11.73 5.69 -9.03
CA GLU A 322 -13.09 6.22 -9.10
C GLU A 322 -13.53 6.42 -10.56
N ILE A 323 -12.67 7.00 -11.39
CA ILE A 323 -12.94 7.16 -12.83
C ILE A 323 -13.16 5.79 -13.47
N MET A 324 -12.27 4.83 -13.25
CA MET A 324 -12.35 3.51 -13.88
C MET A 324 -13.63 2.75 -13.48
N PHE A 325 -13.93 2.72 -12.19
CA PHE A 325 -15.11 2.02 -11.70
C PHE A 325 -16.42 2.74 -12.03
N ALA A 326 -16.39 4.04 -12.29
CA ALA A 326 -17.53 4.79 -12.79
C ALA A 326 -18.06 4.27 -14.15
N SER A 327 -17.28 3.45 -14.88
CA SER A 327 -17.77 2.70 -16.05
C SER A 327 -18.92 1.73 -15.76
N CYS A 328 -19.14 1.40 -14.49
CA CYS A 328 -20.29 0.59 -14.04
C CYS A 328 -21.55 1.43 -13.78
N LEU A 329 -21.43 2.75 -13.63
CA LEU A 329 -22.53 3.63 -13.24
C LEU A 329 -23.66 3.73 -14.27
N PRO A 330 -23.41 3.83 -15.60
CA PRO A 330 -24.48 3.92 -16.58
C PRO A 330 -25.49 2.77 -16.49
N GLU A 331 -25.01 1.54 -16.36
CA GLU A 331 -25.87 0.34 -16.22
C GLU A 331 -26.64 0.35 -14.90
N LEU A 332 -25.96 0.71 -13.81
CA LEU A 332 -26.54 0.76 -12.48
C LEU A 332 -27.62 1.85 -12.38
N ILE A 333 -27.35 3.06 -12.90
CA ILE A 333 -28.29 4.19 -12.92
C ILE A 333 -29.55 3.82 -13.70
N ALA A 334 -29.40 3.11 -14.83
CA ALA A 334 -30.55 2.66 -15.62
C ALA A 334 -31.38 1.57 -14.92
N SER A 335 -30.80 0.85 -13.97
CA SER A 335 -31.43 -0.30 -13.31
C SER A 335 -32.07 0.05 -11.96
N CYS A 336 -31.55 1.03 -11.21
CA CYS A 336 -32.04 1.35 -9.87
C CYS A 336 -33.11 2.46 -9.90
N ARG A 337 -33.96 2.46 -8.86
CA ARG A 337 -34.99 3.51 -8.69
C ARG A 337 -34.37 4.90 -8.55
N ARG A 338 -33.26 5.01 -7.82
CA ARG A 338 -32.49 6.24 -7.63
C ARG A 338 -31.07 5.89 -7.31
N CYS A 339 -30.12 6.46 -8.04
CA CYS A 339 -28.71 6.34 -7.76
C CYS A 339 -28.21 7.62 -7.08
N VAL A 340 -27.56 7.48 -5.94
CA VAL A 340 -26.86 8.55 -5.24
C VAL A 340 -25.37 8.21 -5.32
N ILE A 341 -24.56 9.12 -5.83
CA ILE A 341 -23.12 8.91 -6.04
C ILE A 341 -22.35 9.86 -5.13
N GLU A 342 -21.46 9.35 -4.32
CA GLU A 342 -20.45 10.14 -3.63
C GLU A 342 -19.09 9.90 -4.28
N CYS A 343 -18.41 10.97 -4.63
CA CYS A 343 -17.12 10.95 -5.29
C CYS A 343 -16.18 12.00 -4.69
N SER A 344 -14.90 11.90 -5.04
CA SER A 344 -13.91 12.92 -4.75
C SER A 344 -14.37 14.31 -5.23
N GLU A 345 -14.11 15.34 -4.45
CA GLU A 345 -14.48 16.73 -4.75
C GLU A 345 -14.00 17.17 -6.14
N LYS A 346 -12.81 16.72 -6.54
CA LYS A 346 -12.22 17.00 -7.87
C LYS A 346 -13.04 16.42 -9.03
N LEU A 347 -13.80 15.34 -8.81
CA LEU A 347 -14.63 14.70 -9.82
C LEU A 347 -16.08 15.20 -9.82
N LEU A 348 -16.47 15.94 -8.81
CA LEU A 348 -17.86 16.33 -8.60
C LEU A 348 -18.51 17.03 -9.80
N PRO A 349 -17.90 18.08 -10.43
CA PRO A 349 -18.50 18.75 -11.59
C PRO A 349 -18.56 17.83 -12.81
N LEU A 350 -17.52 17.03 -13.04
CA LEU A 350 -17.42 16.09 -14.14
C LEU A 350 -18.49 14.99 -14.03
N PHE A 351 -18.68 14.40 -12.84
CA PHE A 351 -19.67 13.35 -12.62
C PHE A 351 -21.11 13.88 -12.69
N ARG A 352 -21.38 15.06 -12.12
CA ARG A 352 -22.71 15.70 -12.25
C ARG A 352 -23.14 15.89 -13.69
N ARG A 353 -22.22 16.31 -14.54
CA ARG A 353 -22.47 16.49 -15.97
C ARG A 353 -22.61 15.17 -16.72
N SER A 354 -21.79 14.18 -16.35
CA SER A 354 -21.76 12.88 -17.03
C SER A 354 -22.92 11.96 -16.65
N PHE A 355 -23.45 12.10 -15.43
CA PHE A 355 -24.50 11.26 -14.87
C PHE A 355 -25.72 12.08 -14.41
N PRO A 356 -26.40 12.80 -15.31
CA PRO A 356 -27.48 13.73 -14.93
C PRO A 356 -28.71 13.05 -14.32
N ALA A 357 -28.88 11.74 -14.52
CA ALA A 357 -29.97 10.95 -13.92
C ALA A 357 -29.64 10.46 -12.49
N ALA A 358 -28.41 10.67 -12.01
CA ALA A 358 -28.01 10.37 -10.66
C ALA A 358 -27.89 11.66 -9.83
N GLU A 359 -27.99 11.50 -8.50
CA GLU A 359 -27.70 12.56 -7.55
C GLU A 359 -26.23 12.46 -7.12
N VAL A 360 -25.40 13.49 -7.40
CA VAL A 360 -23.96 13.42 -7.18
C VAL A 360 -23.52 14.40 -6.11
N HIS A 361 -22.83 13.90 -5.08
CA HIS A 361 -22.30 14.63 -3.95
C HIS A 361 -20.77 14.47 -3.84
N ALA A 362 -20.12 15.44 -3.23
CA ALA A 362 -18.74 15.23 -2.74
C ALA A 362 -18.79 14.27 -1.54
N THR A 363 -17.71 13.51 -1.35
CA THR A 363 -17.56 12.67 -0.16
C THR A 363 -17.52 13.54 1.08
N THR A 364 -18.60 13.56 1.85
CA THR A 364 -18.71 14.28 3.13
C THR A 364 -18.84 13.27 4.27
N PRO A 365 -18.28 13.58 5.47
CA PRO A 365 -18.53 12.76 6.65
C PRO A 365 -20.01 12.86 7.04
N ALA A 366 -20.72 11.73 6.99
CA ALA A 366 -21.93 11.41 7.75
C ALA A 366 -23.13 12.40 7.71
N GLU A 367 -23.55 12.89 6.55
CA GLU A 367 -24.94 13.32 6.43
C GLU A 367 -25.81 12.08 6.12
N GLU A 368 -26.92 11.93 6.82
CA GLU A 368 -27.90 10.88 6.56
C GLU A 368 -28.58 11.15 5.21
N LEU A 369 -28.16 10.42 4.20
CA LEU A 369 -28.83 10.44 2.89
C LEU A 369 -30.03 9.49 2.93
N PRO A 370 -31.16 9.85 2.32
CA PRO A 370 -32.37 8.99 2.29
C PRO A 370 -32.16 7.83 1.29
N VAL A 371 -31.32 6.85 1.62
CA VAL A 371 -31.02 5.69 0.79
C VAL A 371 -31.39 4.39 1.50
N ASP A 372 -31.64 3.34 0.72
CA ASP A 372 -32.08 2.03 1.23
C ASP A 372 -30.90 1.06 1.41
N ALA A 373 -29.83 1.23 0.63
CA ALA A 373 -28.60 0.44 0.68
C ALA A 373 -27.38 1.24 0.21
N GLN A 374 -26.19 0.73 0.48
CA GLN A 374 -24.92 1.32 0.03
C GLN A 374 -23.97 0.29 -0.55
N ILE A 375 -23.04 0.74 -1.42
CA ILE A 375 -21.94 -0.07 -1.95
C ILE A 375 -20.72 0.81 -2.23
N ALA A 376 -19.51 0.28 -1.97
CA ALA A 376 -18.28 0.88 -2.43
C ALA A 376 -18.19 0.80 -3.97
N MET A 377 -17.75 1.88 -4.61
CA MET A 377 -17.68 1.93 -6.09
C MET A 377 -16.79 0.82 -6.65
N GLY A 378 -15.67 0.52 -6.00
CA GLY A 378 -14.79 -0.58 -6.38
C GLY A 378 -15.34 -1.99 -6.13
N SER A 379 -16.51 -2.14 -5.49
CA SER A 379 -17.20 -3.43 -5.32
C SER A 379 -18.24 -3.69 -6.41
N LEU A 380 -18.59 -2.70 -7.22
CA LEU A 380 -19.54 -2.87 -8.33
C LEU A 380 -19.13 -3.93 -9.36
N PRO A 381 -17.83 -4.06 -9.72
CA PRO A 381 -17.40 -5.06 -10.69
C PRO A 381 -17.70 -6.51 -10.29
N GLN A 382 -17.81 -6.81 -9.02
CA GLN A 382 -18.21 -8.15 -8.54
C GLN A 382 -19.57 -8.57 -9.13
N TYR A 383 -20.46 -7.62 -9.35
CA TYR A 383 -21.81 -7.87 -9.84
C TYR A 383 -21.98 -7.58 -11.32
N LEU A 384 -21.11 -6.74 -11.90
CA LEU A 384 -21.28 -6.21 -13.25
C LEU A 384 -20.16 -6.62 -14.22
N ARG A 385 -19.03 -7.18 -13.74
CA ARG A 385 -17.81 -7.50 -14.53
C ARG A 385 -17.24 -8.85 -14.13
N GLY A 386 -18.08 -9.88 -14.12
CA GLY A 386 -17.69 -11.24 -13.70
C GLY A 386 -16.79 -11.96 -14.72
N LYS A 387 -16.79 -11.54 -15.98
CA LYS A 387 -15.96 -12.10 -17.07
C LYS A 387 -15.60 -11.02 -18.08
N LEU A 388 -14.62 -11.29 -18.93
CA LEU A 388 -14.12 -10.32 -19.92
C LEU A 388 -15.22 -9.80 -20.85
N GLY A 389 -16.19 -10.62 -21.22
CA GLY A 389 -17.31 -10.22 -22.10
C GLY A 389 -18.35 -9.31 -21.43
N ASP A 390 -18.26 -9.08 -20.13
CA ASP A 390 -19.18 -8.19 -19.39
C ASP A 390 -18.70 -6.73 -19.40
N PHE A 391 -17.50 -6.45 -19.94
CA PHE A 391 -17.02 -5.08 -20.11
C PHE A 391 -17.65 -4.48 -21.35
N PRO A 392 -18.42 -3.37 -21.23
CA PRO A 392 -19.13 -2.80 -22.36
C PRO A 392 -18.20 -2.12 -23.34
N HIS A 393 -18.51 -2.24 -24.64
CA HIS A 393 -17.93 -1.38 -25.65
C HIS A 393 -18.57 0.01 -25.54
N HIS A 394 -17.77 1.03 -25.26
CA HIS A 394 -18.23 2.42 -25.15
C HIS A 394 -17.25 3.38 -25.84
N GLU A 395 -17.77 4.51 -26.32
CA GLU A 395 -16.99 5.64 -26.85
C GLU A 395 -16.69 6.70 -25.79
N GLY A 396 -16.69 6.29 -24.53
CA GLY A 396 -16.58 7.14 -23.34
C GLY A 396 -17.88 7.18 -22.54
N TYR A 397 -17.76 7.50 -21.24
CA TYR A 397 -18.91 7.65 -20.32
C TYR A 397 -18.79 8.93 -19.47
N LEU A 398 -17.69 9.68 -19.63
CA LEU A 398 -17.53 11.01 -19.03
C LEU A 398 -17.63 12.11 -20.09
N LEU A 399 -18.18 13.26 -19.69
CA LEU A 399 -18.41 14.41 -20.54
C LEU A 399 -17.67 15.63 -19.98
N ALA A 400 -16.62 16.09 -20.64
CA ALA A 400 -15.94 17.32 -20.28
C ALA A 400 -16.80 18.56 -20.58
N ASP A 401 -16.56 19.67 -19.86
CA ASP A 401 -17.31 20.91 -19.99
C ASP A 401 -17.21 21.50 -21.42
N PRO A 402 -18.33 21.73 -22.13
CA PRO A 402 -18.31 22.18 -23.52
C PRO A 402 -17.68 23.55 -23.71
N ALA A 403 -17.84 24.48 -22.77
CA ALA A 403 -17.29 25.82 -22.86
C ALA A 403 -15.76 25.80 -22.69
N ARG A 404 -15.27 25.04 -21.71
CA ARG A 404 -13.84 24.83 -21.49
C ARG A 404 -13.21 24.08 -22.68
N ARG A 405 -13.88 23.07 -23.24
CA ARG A 405 -13.44 22.38 -24.46
C ARG A 405 -13.27 23.34 -25.63
N ALA A 406 -14.24 24.21 -25.88
CA ALA A 406 -14.14 25.20 -26.94
C ALA A 406 -12.95 26.17 -26.76
N ALA A 407 -12.68 26.57 -25.52
CA ALA A 407 -11.51 27.38 -25.16
C ALA A 407 -10.20 26.64 -25.44
N TRP A 408 -10.11 25.37 -25.02
CA TRP A 408 -8.93 24.53 -25.28
C TRP A 408 -8.72 24.24 -26.75
N ARG A 409 -9.77 23.95 -27.53
CA ARG A 409 -9.68 23.78 -28.97
C ARG A 409 -9.01 24.99 -29.64
N LYS A 410 -9.46 26.20 -29.29
CA LYS A 410 -8.88 27.44 -29.84
C LYS A 410 -7.39 27.57 -29.46
N ARG A 411 -7.00 27.20 -28.23
CA ARG A 411 -5.60 27.27 -27.77
C ARG A 411 -4.72 26.24 -28.48
N LEU A 412 -5.24 25.02 -28.65
CA LEU A 412 -4.54 23.94 -29.34
C LEU A 412 -4.41 24.23 -30.84
N ASP A 413 -5.44 24.81 -31.48
CA ASP A 413 -5.37 25.23 -32.89
C ASP A 413 -4.31 26.32 -33.12
N ALA A 414 -4.10 27.20 -32.15
CA ALA A 414 -3.06 28.24 -32.19
C ALA A 414 -1.62 27.68 -32.16
N LEU A 415 -1.42 26.41 -31.81
CA LEU A 415 -0.11 25.74 -31.89
C LEU A 415 0.31 25.44 -33.33
N GLY A 416 -0.62 25.52 -34.28
CA GLY A 416 -0.39 25.22 -35.70
C GLY A 416 -0.95 23.87 -36.15
N ALA A 417 -0.69 23.54 -37.41
CA ALA A 417 -1.13 22.26 -37.98
C ALA A 417 -0.44 21.07 -37.34
N GLY A 418 -1.07 19.89 -37.40
CA GLY A 418 -0.56 18.63 -36.86
C GLY A 418 -1.27 18.18 -35.61
N PRO A 419 -1.18 16.89 -35.29
CA PRO A 419 -1.81 16.28 -34.12
C PRO A 419 -1.31 16.82 -32.79
N LYS A 420 -2.20 16.85 -31.80
CA LYS A 420 -1.94 17.28 -30.41
C LYS A 420 -1.90 16.04 -29.51
N ILE A 421 -0.72 15.73 -29.00
CA ILE A 421 -0.42 14.51 -28.25
C ILE A 421 -0.21 14.85 -26.79
N GLY A 422 -1.09 14.38 -25.92
CA GLY A 422 -0.88 14.49 -24.48
C GLY A 422 0.16 13.49 -23.99
N VAL A 423 1.11 13.91 -23.14
CA VAL A 423 2.16 13.03 -22.62
C VAL A 423 2.25 13.09 -21.10
N SER A 424 2.45 11.92 -20.47
CA SER A 424 2.73 11.81 -19.03
C SER A 424 3.69 10.65 -18.78
N TRP A 425 4.84 10.93 -18.16
CA TRP A 425 5.98 10.01 -18.07
C TRP A 425 6.31 9.55 -16.65
N GLN A 426 5.71 10.18 -15.64
CA GLN A 426 5.87 9.76 -14.24
C GLN A 426 4.53 9.34 -13.67
N GLY A 427 4.46 8.20 -13.03
CA GLY A 427 3.24 7.64 -12.47
C GLY A 427 3.40 7.07 -11.07
N GLY A 428 2.34 7.19 -10.28
CA GLY A 428 2.29 6.63 -8.94
C GLY A 428 2.97 7.46 -7.87
N THR A 429 2.97 6.90 -6.67
CA THR A 429 3.64 7.41 -5.48
C THR A 429 4.67 6.38 -5.02
N HIS A 430 5.48 6.71 -4.00
CA HIS A 430 6.38 5.74 -3.37
C HIS A 430 5.62 4.46 -2.92
N LYS A 431 4.41 4.63 -2.36
CA LYS A 431 3.55 3.50 -1.93
C LYS A 431 3.03 2.65 -3.10
N THR A 432 2.93 3.21 -4.31
CA THR A 432 2.38 2.55 -5.50
C THR A 432 3.42 2.25 -6.56
N ARG A 433 4.66 1.98 -6.16
CA ARG A 433 5.77 1.53 -7.02
C ARG A 433 6.08 2.52 -8.16
N ALA A 434 6.14 3.83 -7.84
CA ALA A 434 6.41 4.90 -8.81
C ALA A 434 7.66 4.64 -9.67
N ALA A 435 8.73 4.13 -9.09
CA ALA A 435 9.98 3.82 -9.80
C ALA A 435 9.82 2.80 -10.93
N LEU A 436 8.87 1.86 -10.83
CA LEU A 436 8.59 0.86 -11.86
C LEU A 436 7.67 1.37 -12.98
N ARG A 437 6.92 2.42 -12.71
CA ARG A 437 5.90 2.99 -13.60
C ARG A 437 6.30 4.32 -14.21
N SER A 438 7.50 4.80 -13.90
CA SER A 438 8.00 6.07 -14.41
C SER A 438 9.15 5.82 -15.37
N ILE A 439 9.21 6.61 -16.43
CA ILE A 439 10.28 6.58 -17.43
C ILE A 439 10.88 7.97 -17.48
N PRO A 440 12.19 8.15 -17.17
CA PRO A 440 12.83 9.47 -17.23
C PRO A 440 12.55 10.16 -18.56
N LEU A 441 12.16 11.46 -18.52
CA LEU A 441 11.75 12.21 -19.72
C LEU A 441 12.83 12.19 -20.81
N ALA A 442 14.10 12.17 -20.43
CA ALA A 442 15.21 12.05 -21.39
C ALA A 442 15.18 10.77 -22.25
N GLN A 443 14.56 9.69 -21.77
CA GLN A 443 14.39 8.47 -22.57
C GLN A 443 13.28 8.59 -23.62
N TRP A 444 12.38 9.56 -23.49
CA TRP A 444 11.31 9.83 -24.45
C TRP A 444 11.79 10.58 -25.69
N THR A 445 13.03 11.03 -25.73
CA THR A 445 13.62 11.80 -26.86
C THR A 445 13.26 11.21 -28.22
N PRO A 446 13.41 9.88 -28.50
CA PRO A 446 13.08 9.33 -29.83
C PRO A 446 11.63 9.53 -30.27
N LEU A 447 10.71 9.61 -29.29
CA LEU A 447 9.29 9.88 -29.52
C LEU A 447 9.05 11.38 -29.71
N LEU A 448 9.67 12.22 -28.89
CA LEU A 448 9.41 13.65 -28.81
C LEU A 448 10.07 14.45 -29.93
N GLU A 449 11.08 13.89 -30.61
CA GLU A 449 11.73 14.49 -31.79
C GLU A 449 10.97 14.24 -33.10
N LEU A 450 9.85 13.51 -33.09
CA LEU A 450 9.06 13.29 -34.29
C LEU A 450 8.44 14.60 -34.76
N GLU A 451 8.81 15.03 -35.97
CA GLU A 451 8.36 16.28 -36.56
C GLU A 451 6.85 16.31 -36.87
N GLY A 452 6.25 17.47 -36.86
CA GLY A 452 4.85 17.69 -37.24
C GLY A 452 3.85 17.28 -36.14
N LEU A 453 4.30 17.04 -34.91
CA LEU A 453 3.49 16.75 -33.76
C LEU A 453 3.63 17.87 -32.69
N HIS A 454 2.58 18.07 -31.91
CA HIS A 454 2.60 19.01 -30.79
C HIS A 454 2.38 18.23 -29.51
N PHE A 455 3.41 18.17 -28.66
CA PHE A 455 3.35 17.47 -27.38
C PHE A 455 2.86 18.39 -26.26
N VAL A 456 1.91 17.91 -25.47
CA VAL A 456 1.22 18.64 -24.41
C VAL A 456 1.46 17.90 -23.09
N ASP A 457 1.97 18.61 -22.10
CA ASP A 457 2.20 18.10 -20.76
C ASP A 457 0.88 17.81 -20.02
N LEU A 458 0.74 16.58 -19.55
CA LEU A 458 -0.35 16.12 -18.69
C LEU A 458 0.17 15.63 -17.33
N GLN A 459 1.42 15.96 -16.99
CA GLN A 459 2.03 15.56 -15.74
C GLN A 459 1.46 16.39 -14.58
N TYR A 460 1.00 15.72 -13.52
CA TYR A 460 0.40 16.37 -12.36
C TYR A 460 1.44 16.82 -11.30
N THR A 461 2.70 16.34 -11.42
CA THR A 461 3.81 16.75 -10.57
C THR A 461 4.54 17.96 -11.18
N ASP A 462 5.40 18.60 -10.40
CA ASP A 462 6.29 19.61 -10.93
C ASP A 462 7.39 18.96 -11.78
N CYS A 463 7.44 19.30 -13.06
CA CYS A 463 8.36 18.76 -14.05
C CYS A 463 9.01 19.85 -14.90
N GLU A 464 8.91 21.12 -14.48
CA GLU A 464 9.42 22.27 -15.26
C GLU A 464 10.92 22.16 -15.53
N GLY A 465 11.69 21.75 -14.54
CA GLY A 465 13.13 21.54 -14.68
C GLY A 465 13.49 20.44 -15.68
N GLU A 466 12.74 19.32 -15.69
CA GLU A 466 12.97 18.22 -16.65
C GLU A 466 12.65 18.66 -18.10
N ILE A 467 11.54 19.38 -18.29
CA ILE A 467 11.13 19.89 -19.60
C ILE A 467 12.14 20.93 -20.11
N ALA A 468 12.61 21.84 -19.25
CA ALA A 468 13.60 22.84 -19.61
C ALA A 468 14.93 22.20 -20.02
N ALA A 469 15.42 21.21 -19.22
CA ALA A 469 16.66 20.49 -19.51
C ALA A 469 16.56 19.68 -20.84
N LEU A 470 15.40 19.08 -21.13
CA LEU A 470 15.17 18.41 -22.41
C LEU A 470 15.19 19.42 -23.56
N ALA A 471 14.49 20.55 -23.44
CA ALA A 471 14.43 21.59 -24.47
C ALA A 471 15.82 22.19 -24.77
N GLU A 472 16.64 22.45 -23.76
CA GLU A 472 18.01 22.93 -23.92
C GLU A 472 18.89 21.94 -24.69
N LYS A 473 18.74 20.65 -24.40
CA LYS A 473 19.55 19.60 -25.01
C LYS A 473 19.15 19.24 -26.43
N THR A 474 17.84 19.24 -26.73
CA THR A 474 17.29 18.65 -27.97
C THR A 474 16.55 19.65 -28.85
N GLY A 475 16.18 20.82 -28.33
CA GLY A 475 15.28 21.77 -29.00
C GLY A 475 13.80 21.36 -28.99
N VAL A 476 13.45 20.20 -28.41
CA VAL A 476 12.07 19.72 -28.31
C VAL A 476 11.23 20.64 -27.43
N ARG A 477 10.03 20.95 -27.86
CA ARG A 477 9.08 21.76 -27.12
C ARG A 477 7.90 20.92 -26.63
N ILE A 478 7.68 20.89 -25.30
CA ILE A 478 6.46 20.37 -24.67
C ILE A 478 5.65 21.56 -24.15
N TYR A 479 4.40 21.66 -24.61
CA TYR A 479 3.51 22.76 -24.19
C TYR A 479 2.90 22.46 -22.83
N ARG A 480 2.98 23.42 -21.92
CA ARG A 480 2.51 23.29 -20.52
C ARG A 480 1.65 24.48 -20.13
N TRP A 481 0.60 24.20 -19.34
CA TRP A 481 -0.30 25.21 -18.77
C TRP A 481 -0.58 24.88 -17.30
N CYS A 482 -0.30 25.81 -16.39
CA CYS A 482 -0.38 25.59 -14.95
C CYS A 482 -1.79 25.24 -14.47
N GLU A 483 -2.83 25.87 -15.07
CA GLU A 483 -4.23 25.66 -14.75
C GLU A 483 -4.69 24.20 -14.91
N VAL A 484 -4.07 23.45 -15.81
CA VAL A 484 -4.39 22.04 -16.06
C VAL A 484 -4.04 21.17 -14.85
N ARG A 485 -2.97 21.51 -14.14
CA ARG A 485 -2.55 20.79 -12.92
C ARG A 485 -3.47 21.08 -11.74
N ASP A 486 -3.94 22.31 -11.64
CA ASP A 486 -4.61 22.82 -10.43
C ASP A 486 -6.13 22.60 -10.48
N ASP A 487 -6.72 22.54 -11.68
CA ASP A 487 -8.15 22.28 -11.91
C ASP A 487 -8.39 21.04 -12.79
N PHE A 488 -9.00 20.01 -12.20
CA PHE A 488 -9.28 18.74 -12.88
C PHE A 488 -10.30 18.88 -14.04
N GLU A 489 -11.18 19.89 -14.01
CA GLU A 489 -12.08 20.22 -15.11
C GLU A 489 -11.30 20.77 -16.32
N GLU A 490 -10.26 21.57 -16.08
CA GLU A 490 -9.35 22.01 -17.15
C GLU A 490 -8.59 20.83 -17.76
N THR A 491 -8.11 19.90 -16.91
CA THR A 491 -7.47 18.66 -17.37
C THR A 491 -8.43 17.85 -18.25
N ALA A 492 -9.69 17.67 -17.82
CA ALA A 492 -10.69 16.90 -18.57
C ALA A 492 -11.02 17.56 -19.92
N ALA A 493 -11.17 18.89 -19.93
CA ALA A 493 -11.48 19.65 -21.13
C ALA A 493 -10.31 19.63 -22.14
N LEU A 494 -9.07 19.79 -21.66
CA LEU A 494 -7.87 19.67 -22.50
C LEU A 494 -7.76 18.26 -23.09
N VAL A 495 -7.84 17.21 -22.26
CA VAL A 495 -7.73 15.82 -22.71
C VAL A 495 -8.80 15.49 -23.75
N ALA A 496 -10.03 16.01 -23.60
CA ALA A 496 -11.11 15.82 -24.57
C ALA A 496 -10.81 16.43 -25.95
N GLU A 497 -9.91 17.39 -26.06
CA GLU A 497 -9.55 18.06 -27.32
C GLU A 497 -8.22 17.55 -27.93
N LEU A 498 -7.50 16.65 -27.22
CA LEU A 498 -6.31 16.00 -27.74
C LEU A 498 -6.66 14.93 -28.78
N ASP A 499 -5.76 14.67 -29.70
CA ASP A 499 -5.91 13.63 -30.73
C ASP A 499 -5.50 12.25 -30.22
N LEU A 500 -4.52 12.20 -29.30
CA LEU A 500 -3.99 10.98 -28.69
C LEU A 500 -3.39 11.32 -27.32
N VAL A 501 -3.48 10.41 -26.39
CA VAL A 501 -2.74 10.47 -25.11
C VAL A 501 -1.74 9.32 -25.06
N ILE A 502 -0.47 9.60 -24.75
CA ILE A 502 0.59 8.61 -24.54
C ILE A 502 1.09 8.76 -23.10
N SER A 503 0.94 7.73 -22.31
CA SER A 503 1.25 7.83 -20.87
C SER A 503 1.79 6.52 -20.30
N VAL A 504 2.55 6.64 -19.23
CA VAL A 504 2.74 5.52 -18.30
C VAL A 504 1.47 5.31 -17.47
N CYS A 505 1.44 4.32 -16.58
CA CYS A 505 0.26 3.99 -15.76
C CYS A 505 -0.08 5.10 -14.74
N THR A 506 -0.94 6.05 -15.12
CA THR A 506 -1.36 7.23 -14.34
C THR A 506 -2.88 7.44 -14.36
N THR A 507 -3.39 8.37 -13.57
CA THR A 507 -4.81 8.79 -13.61
C THR A 507 -5.24 9.33 -14.98
N VAL A 508 -4.32 9.92 -15.73
CA VAL A 508 -4.59 10.50 -17.05
C VAL A 508 -5.10 9.48 -18.05
N ILE A 509 -4.61 8.23 -17.99
CA ILE A 509 -5.09 7.18 -18.90
C ILE A 509 -6.56 6.82 -18.62
N HIS A 510 -6.94 6.82 -17.34
CA HIS A 510 -8.33 6.56 -16.96
C HIS A 510 -9.24 7.68 -17.41
N LEU A 511 -8.79 8.94 -17.28
CA LEU A 511 -9.52 10.09 -17.79
C LEU A 511 -9.67 10.06 -19.30
N ALA A 512 -8.58 9.81 -20.04
CA ALA A 512 -8.61 9.73 -21.51
C ALA A 512 -9.54 8.61 -21.99
N GLY A 513 -9.43 7.41 -21.43
CA GLY A 513 -10.30 6.27 -21.77
C GLY A 513 -11.76 6.53 -21.45
N ALA A 514 -12.06 7.15 -20.30
CA ALA A 514 -13.42 7.51 -19.88
C ALA A 514 -14.05 8.60 -20.76
N LEU A 515 -13.23 9.49 -21.33
CA LEU A 515 -13.64 10.50 -22.33
C LEU A 515 -13.70 9.95 -23.76
N GLY A 516 -13.43 8.66 -23.97
CA GLY A 516 -13.43 8.02 -25.28
C GLY A 516 -12.24 8.39 -26.18
N LYS A 517 -11.17 8.94 -25.61
CA LYS A 517 -9.98 9.34 -26.38
C LYS A 517 -9.07 8.15 -26.63
N PRO A 518 -8.40 8.07 -27.80
CA PRO A 518 -7.32 7.12 -28.01
C PRO A 518 -6.24 7.30 -26.96
N VAL A 519 -5.84 6.21 -26.30
CA VAL A 519 -4.81 6.25 -25.26
C VAL A 519 -3.82 5.11 -25.44
N TRP A 520 -2.54 5.46 -25.54
CA TRP A 520 -1.43 4.53 -25.59
C TRP A 520 -0.75 4.48 -24.24
N ILE A 521 -0.61 3.28 -23.70
CA ILE A 521 -0.21 3.06 -22.32
C ILE A 521 1.07 2.23 -22.29
N MET A 522 2.14 2.79 -21.79
CA MET A 522 3.38 2.06 -21.54
C MET A 522 3.31 1.39 -20.17
N THR A 523 3.26 0.07 -20.17
CA THR A 523 3.14 -0.73 -18.94
C THR A 523 4.46 -1.38 -18.55
N PRO A 524 4.78 -1.47 -17.23
CA PRO A 524 5.90 -2.26 -16.75
C PRO A 524 5.69 -3.75 -17.07
N PHE A 525 6.75 -4.54 -16.96
CA PHE A 525 6.71 -6.01 -17.15
C PHE A 525 5.71 -6.69 -16.22
N SER A 526 5.69 -6.30 -14.94
CA SER A 526 4.67 -6.70 -13.95
C SER A 526 3.71 -5.54 -13.72
N PRO A 527 2.64 -5.41 -14.51
CA PRO A 527 1.70 -4.30 -14.40
C PRO A 527 0.73 -4.50 -13.23
N GLU A 528 0.00 -3.44 -12.90
CA GLU A 528 -1.15 -3.57 -12.00
C GLU A 528 -2.27 -4.36 -12.68
N TRP A 529 -3.08 -5.04 -11.88
CA TRP A 529 -4.14 -5.97 -12.31
C TRP A 529 -5.08 -5.42 -13.39
N ARG A 530 -5.36 -4.11 -13.38
CA ARG A 530 -6.29 -3.44 -14.30
C ARG A 530 -5.85 -3.45 -15.76
N TYR A 531 -4.55 -3.66 -16.00
CA TYR A 531 -3.97 -3.73 -17.36
C TYR A 531 -3.88 -5.16 -17.90
N GLY A 532 -4.20 -6.17 -17.07
CA GLY A 532 -3.96 -7.57 -17.41
C GLY A 532 -2.48 -7.89 -17.63
N PHE A 533 -2.12 -9.16 -17.58
CA PHE A 533 -0.72 -9.57 -17.80
C PHE A 533 -0.38 -9.71 -19.30
N GLN A 534 -1.37 -9.98 -20.13
CA GLN A 534 -1.23 -10.21 -21.58
C GLN A 534 -2.23 -9.34 -22.37
N GLY A 535 -2.07 -9.32 -23.70
CA GLY A 535 -2.93 -8.58 -24.61
C GLY A 535 -2.49 -7.14 -24.83
N GLU A 536 -3.07 -6.52 -25.88
CA GLU A 536 -2.74 -5.19 -26.34
C GLU A 536 -3.78 -4.14 -25.95
N THR A 537 -4.85 -4.53 -25.29
CA THR A 537 -5.93 -3.64 -24.87
C THR A 537 -6.27 -3.83 -23.41
N MET A 538 -6.89 -2.85 -22.82
CA MET A 538 -7.37 -2.86 -21.45
C MET A 538 -8.89 -3.07 -21.45
N PRO A 539 -9.45 -4.01 -20.67
CA PRO A 539 -10.89 -4.30 -20.71
C PRO A 539 -11.78 -3.08 -20.41
N TRP A 540 -11.29 -2.16 -19.60
CA TRP A 540 -12.01 -0.96 -19.17
C TRP A 540 -12.20 0.09 -20.26
N TYR A 541 -11.29 0.15 -21.26
CA TYR A 541 -11.27 1.21 -22.27
C TYR A 541 -10.98 0.62 -23.64
N PRO A 542 -12.00 0.48 -24.52
CA PRO A 542 -11.80 -0.03 -25.89
C PRO A 542 -10.85 0.81 -26.74
N SER A 543 -10.71 2.10 -26.41
CA SER A 543 -9.80 3.04 -27.08
C SER A 543 -8.33 2.92 -26.67
N SER A 544 -7.99 1.98 -25.77
CA SER A 544 -6.63 1.80 -25.25
C SER A 544 -5.77 0.90 -26.12
N HIS A 545 -4.46 1.17 -26.16
CA HIS A 545 -3.44 0.29 -26.70
C HIS A 545 -2.27 0.19 -25.72
N LEU A 546 -1.85 -1.03 -25.36
CA LEU A 546 -0.83 -1.30 -24.35
C LEU A 546 0.50 -1.66 -25.01
N PHE A 547 1.55 -0.91 -24.66
CA PHE A 547 2.95 -1.21 -24.99
C PHE A 547 3.62 -1.76 -23.73
N ARG A 548 4.02 -3.02 -23.76
CA ARG A 548 4.48 -3.75 -22.57
C ARG A 548 5.99 -3.88 -22.54
N GLN A 549 6.59 -3.68 -21.36
CA GLN A 549 8.00 -4.02 -21.14
C GLN A 549 8.24 -5.52 -21.45
N PRO A 550 9.25 -5.86 -22.27
CA PRO A 550 9.55 -7.26 -22.59
C PRO A 550 10.23 -8.00 -21.43
N ALA A 551 10.92 -7.27 -20.56
CA ALA A 551 11.52 -7.78 -19.34
C ALA A 551 11.63 -6.67 -18.29
N TYR A 552 11.81 -7.04 -17.06
CA TYR A 552 11.85 -6.15 -15.92
C TYR A 552 12.88 -5.00 -16.10
N GLY A 553 12.41 -3.76 -16.03
CA GLY A 553 13.24 -2.55 -16.16
C GLY A 553 13.65 -2.15 -17.60
N GLN A 554 13.28 -2.91 -18.63
CA GLN A 554 13.67 -2.63 -20.01
C GLN A 554 12.66 -1.71 -20.72
N TRP A 555 12.82 -0.40 -20.56
CA TRP A 555 11.94 0.59 -21.19
C TRP A 555 12.32 0.97 -22.62
N GLN A 556 13.62 0.85 -23.01
CA GLN A 556 14.07 1.28 -24.32
C GLN A 556 13.34 0.61 -25.49
N PRO A 557 13.07 -0.72 -25.49
CA PRO A 557 12.26 -1.33 -26.54
C PRO A 557 10.85 -0.76 -26.62
N VAL A 558 10.20 -0.50 -25.47
CA VAL A 558 8.85 0.09 -25.42
C VAL A 558 8.82 1.49 -26.06
N ILE A 559 9.79 2.34 -25.73
CA ILE A 559 9.92 3.68 -26.32
C ILE A 559 10.09 3.60 -27.83
N SER A 560 10.92 2.67 -28.31
CA SER A 560 11.15 2.47 -29.75
C SER A 560 9.87 2.03 -30.46
N ASP A 561 9.12 1.09 -29.89
CA ASP A 561 7.87 0.59 -30.45
C ASP A 561 6.79 1.69 -30.51
N VAL A 562 6.70 2.50 -29.43
CA VAL A 562 5.77 3.64 -29.38
C VAL A 562 6.17 4.69 -30.42
N ALA A 563 7.45 5.02 -30.59
CA ALA A 563 7.92 5.99 -31.56
C ALA A 563 7.64 5.53 -33.01
N GLN A 564 7.88 4.25 -33.31
CA GLN A 564 7.57 3.67 -34.62
C GLN A 564 6.05 3.69 -34.88
N SER A 565 5.25 3.27 -33.91
CA SER A 565 3.79 3.27 -34.00
C SER A 565 3.23 4.68 -34.17
N LEU A 566 3.82 5.68 -33.48
CA LEU A 566 3.39 7.08 -33.58
C LEU A 566 3.74 7.68 -34.96
N SER A 567 4.88 7.35 -35.53
CA SER A 567 5.23 7.75 -36.91
C SER A 567 4.21 7.22 -37.92
N ALA A 568 3.88 5.93 -37.85
CA ALA A 568 2.87 5.31 -38.73
C ALA A 568 1.46 5.86 -38.47
N TRP A 569 1.10 6.17 -37.23
CA TRP A 569 -0.18 6.78 -36.88
C TRP A 569 -0.29 8.21 -37.45
N ARG A 570 0.77 9.01 -37.32
CA ARG A 570 0.85 10.37 -37.87
C ARG A 570 0.60 10.38 -39.40
N GLU A 571 1.22 9.47 -40.15
CA GLU A 571 1.04 9.36 -41.60
C GLU A 571 -0.42 9.09 -42.00
N ARG A 572 -1.08 8.20 -41.24
CA ARG A 572 -2.52 7.92 -41.44
C ARG A 572 -3.39 9.12 -41.08
N TYR A 573 -3.09 9.79 -39.97
CA TYR A 573 -3.83 10.96 -39.50
C TYR A 573 -3.80 12.12 -40.51
N THR A 574 -2.64 12.38 -41.15
CA THR A 574 -2.49 13.44 -42.17
C THR A 574 -3.20 13.12 -43.49
N ASN A 575 -3.37 11.83 -43.80
CA ASN A 575 -4.03 11.37 -45.02
C ASN A 575 -5.55 11.18 -44.87
N THR A 576 -6.11 11.29 -43.69
CA THR A 576 -7.56 11.16 -43.45
C THR A 576 -8.17 12.55 -43.43
N PRO A 577 -9.15 12.88 -44.31
CA PRO A 577 -9.84 14.16 -44.24
C PRO A 577 -10.50 14.30 -42.86
N LYS A 578 -10.27 15.43 -42.18
CA LYS A 578 -11.00 15.73 -40.94
C LYS A 578 -12.49 15.86 -41.24
N PRO A 579 -13.39 15.23 -40.44
CA PRO A 579 -14.84 15.34 -40.60
C PRO A 579 -15.36 16.77 -40.38
#